data_9408e0c62a6f6ad1eade92f1cec9cb78
#
_entry.id   9408e0c62a6f6ad1eade92f1cec9cb78
#
_cell.length_a   1.000
_cell.length_b   1.000
_cell.length_c   1.000
_cell.angle_alpha   90.00
_cell.angle_beta   90.00
_cell.angle_gamma   90.00
#
_symmetry.space_group_name_H-M   'P 1'
#
loop_
_entity.id
_entity.type
_entity.pdbx_description
1 polymer ?
#
loop_
_entity_poly.entity_id
_entity_poly.type
_entity_poly.pdbx_seq_one_letter_code
_entity_poly.pdbx_strand_id
1 'polypeptide(L)'
;MLFETWLGHPLIQADNTIGLLGVMCISVAFSIWLEQKYNWASKVSGAIIALILAMIMANIGIIPIHCSLYDDVVWGIVVPVGIPLLLLQCNLKRIWKETGRMLVIFLIGAVGTILGAFIAYFLLRGHFNDDAGLAGVAAMMTGSYIGGGVNFAAMASQFNNDYPASATVADNLLMALYFFVLIAFAGMRFFRKTFKHPHIDAVEAGTSKEAAQTQAAAFWSRKDISLKDIAMNLAFAVAVVWLPRQPLLPLVRQ
;
A
#
# COMPACT_ATOMS: atom_id res chain seq x y z
N MET A 1 4.94 -13.67 -15.36
CA MET A 1 4.49 -14.71 -16.29
C MET A 1 5.27 -14.80 -17.60
N LEU A 2 5.88 -13.76 -18.16
CA LEU A 2 6.65 -13.90 -19.41
C LEU A 2 8.03 -14.55 -19.24
N PHE A 3 8.61 -14.59 -18.06
CA PHE A 3 9.96 -15.13 -17.81
C PHE A 3 10.01 -16.38 -16.92
N GLU A 4 8.93 -16.73 -16.21
CA GLU A 4 8.82 -18.05 -15.53
C GLU A 4 8.93 -19.22 -16.53
N THR A 5 8.58 -18.99 -17.80
CA THR A 5 8.73 -19.96 -18.87
C THR A 5 10.17 -20.15 -19.35
N TRP A 6 11.10 -19.24 -19.02
CA TRP A 6 12.50 -19.32 -19.49
C TRP A 6 13.44 -19.95 -18.48
N LEU A 7 13.25 -19.75 -17.18
CA LEU A 7 14.13 -20.28 -16.13
C LEU A 7 13.46 -21.34 -15.24
N GLY A 8 12.15 -21.55 -15.36
CA GLY A 8 11.39 -22.57 -14.62
C GLY A 8 11.25 -22.33 -13.11
N HIS A 9 11.99 -21.38 -12.55
CA HIS A 9 11.95 -20.98 -11.13
C HIS A 9 12.57 -19.59 -10.95
N PRO A 10 12.17 -18.82 -9.90
CA PRO A 10 12.79 -17.53 -9.64
C PRO A 10 14.26 -17.69 -9.26
N LEU A 11 15.06 -16.65 -9.52
CA LEU A 11 16.50 -16.64 -9.20
C LEU A 11 16.74 -16.81 -7.70
N ILE A 12 15.89 -16.16 -6.88
CA ILE A 12 15.88 -16.35 -5.43
C ILE A 12 14.66 -17.21 -5.10
N GLN A 13 14.93 -18.39 -4.57
CA GLN A 13 13.88 -19.36 -4.24
C GLN A 13 13.01 -18.85 -3.07
N ALA A 14 11.77 -19.32 -3.01
CA ALA A 14 10.78 -18.89 -2.02
C ALA A 14 11.15 -19.24 -0.57
N ASP A 15 12.00 -20.23 -0.37
CA ASP A 15 12.54 -20.67 0.94
C ASP A 15 13.78 -19.87 1.40
N ASN A 16 14.43 -19.13 0.49
CA ASN A 16 15.59 -18.30 0.81
C ASN A 16 15.17 -16.97 1.46
N THR A 17 14.72 -17.04 2.71
CA THR A 17 14.25 -15.91 3.50
C THR A 17 15.28 -14.77 3.59
N ILE A 18 16.57 -15.11 3.80
CA ILE A 18 17.64 -14.10 3.94
C ILE A 18 17.89 -13.39 2.60
N GLY A 19 17.91 -14.12 1.51
CA GLY A 19 18.06 -13.57 0.16
C GLY A 19 16.92 -12.61 -0.20
N LEU A 20 15.68 -13.01 0.09
CA LEU A 20 14.50 -12.19 -0.14
C LEU A 20 14.50 -10.92 0.72
N LEU A 21 14.79 -11.02 2.02
CA LEU A 21 14.93 -9.85 2.90
C LEU A 21 16.06 -8.92 2.41
N GLY A 22 17.19 -9.47 1.99
CA GLY A 22 18.30 -8.71 1.43
C GLY A 22 17.90 -7.89 0.22
N VAL A 23 17.21 -8.50 -0.74
CA VAL A 23 16.70 -7.80 -1.95
C VAL A 23 15.69 -6.73 -1.58
N MET A 24 14.76 -7.02 -0.65
CA MET A 24 13.80 -6.01 -0.19
C MET A 24 14.50 -4.81 0.45
N CYS A 25 15.44 -5.03 1.35
CA CYS A 25 16.19 -3.95 2.00
C CYS A 25 17.04 -3.15 1.00
N ILE A 26 17.71 -3.80 0.06
CA ILE A 26 18.49 -3.15 -1.00
C ILE A 26 17.57 -2.31 -1.90
N SER A 27 16.41 -2.84 -2.27
CA SER A 27 15.43 -2.14 -3.12
C SER A 27 14.92 -0.87 -2.45
N VAL A 28 14.61 -0.94 -1.15
CA VAL A 28 14.17 0.22 -0.36
C VAL A 28 15.31 1.23 -0.23
N ALA A 29 16.52 0.81 0.12
CA ALA A 29 17.67 1.70 0.24
C ALA A 29 18.01 2.39 -1.09
N PHE A 30 17.96 1.66 -2.19
CA PHE A 30 18.17 2.19 -3.53
C PHE A 30 17.09 3.22 -3.91
N SER A 31 15.84 2.95 -3.58
CA SER A 31 14.72 3.87 -3.84
C SER A 31 14.86 5.17 -3.06
N ILE A 32 15.24 5.10 -1.79
CA ILE A 32 15.52 6.27 -0.95
C ILE A 32 16.72 7.06 -1.51
N TRP A 33 17.79 6.37 -1.92
CA TRP A 33 18.95 7.02 -2.54
C TRP A 33 18.60 7.75 -3.84
N LEU A 34 17.77 7.13 -4.70
CA LEU A 34 17.27 7.78 -5.92
C LEU A 34 16.43 9.01 -5.60
N GLU A 35 15.50 8.92 -4.65
CA GLU A 35 14.65 10.02 -4.21
C GLU A 35 15.45 11.22 -3.73
N GLN A 36 16.54 10.98 -2.98
CA GLN A 36 17.41 12.04 -2.48
C GLN A 36 18.29 12.66 -3.58
N LYS A 37 18.71 11.87 -4.57
CA LYS A 37 19.70 12.30 -5.56
C LYS A 37 19.09 12.97 -6.78
N TYR A 38 17.90 12.54 -7.22
CA TYR A 38 17.33 12.98 -8.49
C TYR A 38 15.99 13.70 -8.31
N ASN A 39 15.86 14.88 -8.92
CA ASN A 39 14.64 15.69 -8.86
C ASN A 39 13.39 15.01 -9.41
N TRP A 40 13.52 14.15 -10.42
CA TRP A 40 12.38 13.39 -10.95
C TRP A 40 11.92 12.33 -9.96
N ALA A 41 12.86 11.66 -9.29
CA ALA A 41 12.58 10.63 -8.29
C ALA A 41 11.94 11.22 -7.02
N SER A 42 12.38 12.39 -6.59
CA SER A 42 11.77 13.14 -5.49
C SER A 42 10.29 13.51 -5.74
N LYS A 43 9.90 13.73 -7.02
CA LYS A 43 8.50 13.99 -7.39
C LYS A 43 7.62 12.75 -7.37
N VAL A 44 8.21 11.58 -7.58
CA VAL A 44 7.51 10.29 -7.65
C VAL A 44 7.38 9.64 -6.27
N SER A 45 8.26 9.96 -5.32
CA SER A 45 8.42 9.33 -4.01
C SER A 45 9.15 7.97 -4.04
N GLY A 46 10.01 7.75 -3.04
CA GLY A 46 10.81 6.52 -2.91
C GLY A 46 9.94 5.27 -2.76
N ALA A 47 8.76 5.40 -2.15
CA ALA A 47 7.84 4.28 -2.00
C ALA A 47 7.31 3.77 -3.36
N ILE A 48 6.96 4.68 -4.27
CA ILE A 48 6.50 4.31 -5.63
C ILE A 48 7.65 3.71 -6.43
N ILE A 49 8.87 4.25 -6.29
CA ILE A 49 10.07 3.70 -6.94
C ILE A 49 10.33 2.28 -6.46
N ALA A 50 10.23 2.03 -5.15
CA ALA A 50 10.40 0.69 -4.57
C ALA A 50 9.33 -0.29 -5.09
N LEU A 51 8.07 0.16 -5.22
CA LEU A 51 6.98 -0.63 -5.77
C LEU A 51 7.26 -1.03 -7.23
N ILE A 52 7.64 -0.06 -8.07
CA ILE A 52 7.96 -0.31 -9.49
C ILE A 52 9.14 -1.28 -9.61
N LEU A 53 10.18 -1.09 -8.78
CA LEU A 53 11.35 -1.96 -8.77
C LEU A 53 10.97 -3.40 -8.38
N ALA A 54 10.16 -3.57 -7.34
CA ALA A 54 9.67 -4.88 -6.92
C ALA A 54 8.82 -5.54 -8.02
N MET A 55 7.94 -4.77 -8.69
CA MET A 55 7.17 -5.27 -9.83
C MET A 55 8.06 -5.74 -10.97
N ILE A 56 9.10 -4.98 -11.33
CA ILE A 56 10.06 -5.37 -12.37
C ILE A 56 10.76 -6.66 -11.95
N MET A 57 11.30 -6.75 -10.74
CA MET A 57 12.02 -7.92 -10.26
C MET A 57 11.14 -9.17 -10.21
N ALA A 58 9.89 -9.05 -9.82
CA ALA A 58 8.93 -10.15 -9.83
C ALA A 58 8.61 -10.62 -11.27
N ASN A 59 8.43 -9.66 -12.20
CA ASN A 59 8.09 -9.99 -13.59
C ASN A 59 9.25 -10.60 -14.38
N ILE A 60 10.51 -10.23 -14.09
CA ILE A 60 11.70 -10.83 -14.69
C ILE A 60 12.17 -12.12 -13.97
N GLY A 61 11.43 -12.55 -12.94
CA GLY A 61 11.72 -13.81 -12.23
C GLY A 61 12.92 -13.75 -11.27
N ILE A 62 13.31 -12.57 -10.78
CA ILE A 62 14.34 -12.45 -9.73
C ILE A 62 13.80 -12.89 -8.38
N ILE A 63 12.59 -12.44 -8.04
CA ILE A 63 11.92 -12.76 -6.78
C ILE A 63 10.62 -13.54 -7.04
N PRO A 64 10.23 -14.46 -6.13
CA PRO A 64 8.97 -15.17 -6.24
C PRO A 64 7.78 -14.22 -6.00
N ILE A 65 6.64 -14.54 -6.61
CA ILE A 65 5.40 -13.78 -6.44
C ILE A 65 4.72 -14.15 -5.10
N HIS A 66 4.83 -15.40 -4.69
CA HIS A 66 4.27 -15.92 -3.45
C HIS A 66 5.35 -16.63 -2.64
N CYS A 67 5.45 -16.31 -1.36
CA CYS A 67 6.28 -17.04 -0.41
C CYS A 67 5.81 -16.79 1.03
N SER A 68 6.12 -17.71 1.94
CA SER A 68 5.76 -17.61 3.36
C SER A 68 6.33 -16.35 4.03
N LEU A 69 7.47 -15.85 3.57
CA LEU A 69 8.03 -14.59 4.06
C LEU A 69 7.07 -13.41 3.86
N TYR A 70 6.43 -13.33 2.69
CA TYR A 70 5.50 -12.23 2.42
C TYR A 70 4.24 -12.35 3.26
N ASP A 71 3.65 -13.55 3.32
CA ASP A 71 2.37 -13.77 3.97
C ASP A 71 2.51 -13.75 5.51
N ASP A 72 3.47 -14.48 6.07
CA ASP A 72 3.60 -14.64 7.52
C ASP A 72 4.37 -13.48 8.17
N VAL A 73 5.46 -13.01 7.55
CA VAL A 73 6.32 -11.99 8.16
C VAL A 73 5.89 -10.59 7.73
N VAL A 74 5.79 -10.33 6.42
CA VAL A 74 5.49 -8.97 5.95
C VAL A 74 4.04 -8.61 6.28
N TRP A 75 3.07 -9.39 5.81
CA TRP A 75 1.65 -9.14 6.07
C TRP A 75 1.21 -9.49 7.49
N GLY A 76 1.78 -10.55 8.06
CA GLY A 76 1.44 -11.00 9.40
C GLY A 76 2.01 -10.15 10.53
N ILE A 77 3.19 -9.56 10.36
CA ILE A 77 3.92 -8.85 11.42
C ILE A 77 4.31 -7.43 11.02
N VAL A 78 5.06 -7.26 9.91
CA VAL A 78 5.68 -5.96 9.57
C VAL A 78 4.62 -4.90 9.27
N VAL A 79 3.64 -5.22 8.45
CA VAL A 79 2.55 -4.29 8.08
C VAL A 79 1.71 -3.92 9.30
N PRO A 80 1.18 -4.86 10.10
CA PRO A 80 0.43 -4.52 11.31
C PRO A 80 1.23 -3.67 12.31
N VAL A 81 2.52 -3.91 12.50
CA VAL A 81 3.38 -3.11 13.39
C VAL A 81 3.71 -1.74 12.78
N GLY A 82 3.88 -1.68 11.46
CA GLY A 82 4.15 -0.43 10.74
C GLY A 82 3.01 0.59 10.85
N ILE A 83 1.75 0.15 10.85
CA ILE A 83 0.58 1.04 10.93
C ILE A 83 0.58 1.88 12.21
N PRO A 84 0.68 1.32 13.44
CA PRO A 84 0.79 2.11 14.66
C PRO A 84 2.01 3.04 14.66
N LEU A 85 3.16 2.61 14.15
CA LEU A 85 4.36 3.46 14.06
C LEU A 85 4.12 4.70 13.19
N LEU A 86 3.43 4.55 12.07
CA LEU A 86 3.04 5.70 11.22
C LEU A 86 2.04 6.60 11.94
N LEU A 87 1.09 6.03 12.67
CA LEU A 87 0.07 6.77 13.39
C LEU A 87 0.62 7.55 14.60
N LEU A 88 1.74 7.13 15.20
CA LEU A 88 2.40 7.88 16.28
C LEU A 88 2.87 9.27 15.83
N GLN A 89 3.14 9.49 14.57
CA GLN A 89 3.52 10.79 14.02
C GLN A 89 2.29 11.69 13.76
N CYS A 90 1.09 11.15 13.83
CA CYS A 90 -0.13 11.85 13.47
C CYS A 90 -0.66 12.71 14.61
N ASN A 91 -0.83 13.99 14.38
CA ASN A 91 -1.54 14.88 15.29
C ASN A 91 -3.06 14.75 15.06
N LEU A 92 -3.72 13.89 15.84
CA LEU A 92 -5.16 13.61 15.71
C LEU A 92 -6.02 14.86 15.75
N LYS A 93 -5.68 15.86 16.57
CA LYS A 93 -6.42 17.11 16.67
C LYS A 93 -6.29 17.96 15.41
N ARG A 94 -5.12 17.95 14.79
CA ARG A 94 -4.86 18.63 13.52
C ARG A 94 -5.55 17.90 12.37
N ILE A 95 -5.44 16.57 12.33
CA ILE A 95 -6.12 15.73 11.35
C ILE A 95 -7.62 15.98 11.39
N TRP A 96 -8.26 15.93 12.57
CA TRP A 96 -9.70 16.18 12.69
C TRP A 96 -10.14 17.55 12.15
N LYS A 97 -9.34 18.60 12.42
CA LYS A 97 -9.63 19.95 11.93
C LYS A 97 -9.39 20.14 10.43
N GLU A 98 -8.32 19.55 9.92
CA GLU A 98 -7.89 19.74 8.52
C GLU A 98 -8.50 18.68 7.58
N THR A 99 -8.80 17.47 8.08
CA THR A 99 -9.21 16.32 7.30
C THR A 99 -10.73 16.12 7.25
N GLY A 100 -11.53 16.88 8.02
CA GLY A 100 -12.99 16.68 8.04
C GLY A 100 -13.62 16.69 6.63
N ARG A 101 -13.14 17.56 5.76
CA ARG A 101 -13.55 17.64 4.36
C ARG A 101 -13.08 16.44 3.54
N MET A 102 -11.86 15.97 3.76
CA MET A 102 -11.30 14.78 3.12
C MET A 102 -12.03 13.52 3.56
N LEU A 103 -12.41 13.42 4.84
CA LEU A 103 -13.18 12.30 5.37
C LEU A 103 -14.54 12.16 4.65
N VAL A 104 -15.25 13.28 4.44
CA VAL A 104 -16.53 13.28 3.72
C VAL A 104 -16.31 12.82 2.27
N ILE A 105 -15.28 13.34 1.59
CA ILE A 105 -14.95 12.94 0.22
C ILE A 105 -14.61 11.44 0.15
N PHE A 106 -13.82 10.96 1.12
CA PHE A 106 -13.48 9.53 1.24
C PHE A 106 -14.74 8.66 1.42
N LEU A 107 -15.66 9.05 2.31
CA LEU A 107 -16.91 8.31 2.52
C LEU A 107 -17.80 8.30 1.28
N ILE A 108 -17.88 9.40 0.55
CA ILE A 108 -18.59 9.45 -0.74
C ILE A 108 -17.92 8.51 -1.76
N GLY A 109 -16.59 8.51 -1.82
CA GLY A 109 -15.82 7.58 -2.64
C GLY A 109 -16.07 6.12 -2.27
N ALA A 110 -16.11 5.80 -0.97
CA ALA A 110 -16.42 4.46 -0.47
C ALA A 110 -17.81 3.99 -0.89
N VAL A 111 -18.82 4.85 -0.77
CA VAL A 111 -20.19 4.56 -1.26
C VAL A 111 -20.16 4.34 -2.78
N GLY A 112 -19.44 5.18 -3.53
CA GLY A 112 -19.26 5.00 -4.97
C GLY A 112 -18.62 3.66 -5.34
N THR A 113 -17.60 3.23 -4.58
CA THR A 113 -16.97 1.92 -4.77
C THR A 113 -17.94 0.77 -4.52
N ILE A 114 -18.74 0.83 -3.46
CA ILE A 114 -19.76 -0.18 -3.16
C ILE A 114 -20.78 -0.25 -4.30
N LEU A 115 -21.31 0.89 -4.72
CA LEU A 115 -22.29 0.94 -5.82
C LEU A 115 -21.69 0.42 -7.14
N GLY A 116 -20.44 0.79 -7.43
CA GLY A 116 -19.70 0.29 -8.60
C GLY A 116 -19.51 -1.23 -8.57
N ALA A 117 -19.17 -1.79 -7.42
CA ALA A 117 -19.03 -3.23 -7.23
C ALA A 117 -20.38 -3.96 -7.41
N PHE A 118 -21.46 -3.42 -6.88
CA PHE A 118 -22.81 -3.96 -7.13
C PHE A 118 -23.19 -3.95 -8.61
N ILE A 119 -22.99 -2.82 -9.29
CA ILE A 119 -23.27 -2.70 -10.73
C ILE A 119 -22.42 -3.72 -11.51
N ALA A 120 -21.12 -3.80 -11.23
CA ALA A 120 -20.23 -4.75 -11.88
C ALA A 120 -20.67 -6.20 -11.65
N TYR A 121 -21.04 -6.55 -10.41
CA TYR A 121 -21.56 -7.88 -10.09
C TYR A 121 -22.81 -8.22 -10.92
N PHE A 122 -23.80 -7.34 -10.98
CA PHE A 122 -25.03 -7.60 -11.74
C PHE A 122 -24.80 -7.67 -13.25
N LEU A 123 -23.88 -6.89 -13.77
CA LEU A 123 -23.54 -6.92 -15.19
C LEU A 123 -22.78 -8.20 -15.59
N LEU A 124 -21.94 -8.71 -14.70
CA LEU A 124 -21.03 -9.82 -14.99
C LEU A 124 -21.57 -11.19 -14.58
N ARG A 125 -22.53 -11.27 -13.63
CA ARG A 125 -23.04 -12.54 -13.10
C ARG A 125 -23.55 -13.52 -14.18
N GLY A 126 -24.02 -13.03 -15.31
CA GLY A 126 -24.47 -13.87 -16.40
C GLY A 126 -23.33 -14.47 -17.28
N HIS A 127 -22.09 -14.04 -17.06
CA HIS A 127 -20.91 -14.48 -17.81
C HIS A 127 -20.05 -15.46 -17.01
N PHE A 128 -20.31 -15.62 -15.71
CA PHE A 128 -19.58 -16.52 -14.81
C PHE A 128 -20.47 -17.69 -14.41
N ASN A 129 -19.90 -18.89 -14.39
CA ASN A 129 -20.63 -20.09 -13.96
C ASN A 129 -20.69 -20.23 -12.42
N ASP A 130 -19.99 -19.38 -11.68
CA ASP A 130 -19.91 -19.37 -10.22
C ASP A 130 -20.30 -17.99 -9.68
N ASP A 131 -21.58 -17.80 -9.42
CA ASP A 131 -22.13 -16.57 -8.85
C ASP A 131 -21.61 -16.29 -7.43
N ALA A 132 -21.37 -17.33 -6.63
CA ALA A 132 -20.89 -17.20 -5.26
C ALA A 132 -19.41 -16.77 -5.24
N GLY A 133 -18.60 -17.36 -6.09
CA GLY A 133 -17.21 -16.96 -6.28
C GLY A 133 -17.06 -15.54 -6.78
N LEU A 134 -17.90 -15.14 -7.75
CA LEU A 134 -17.94 -13.76 -8.26
C LEU A 134 -18.32 -12.75 -7.14
N ALA A 135 -19.30 -13.08 -6.30
CA ALA A 135 -19.69 -12.25 -5.17
C ALA A 135 -18.53 -12.09 -4.16
N GLY A 136 -17.81 -13.18 -3.90
CA GLY A 136 -16.61 -13.17 -3.05
C GLY A 136 -15.51 -12.26 -3.61
N VAL A 137 -15.23 -12.35 -4.91
CA VAL A 137 -14.25 -11.46 -5.59
C VAL A 137 -14.70 -10.01 -5.51
N ALA A 138 -15.97 -9.71 -5.77
CA ALA A 138 -16.51 -8.35 -5.68
C ALA A 138 -16.36 -7.79 -4.25
N ALA A 139 -16.60 -8.60 -3.22
CA ALA A 139 -16.43 -8.20 -1.82
C ALA A 139 -14.95 -7.96 -1.47
N MET A 140 -14.05 -8.85 -1.90
CA MET A 140 -12.59 -8.68 -1.69
C MET A 140 -12.07 -7.41 -2.34
N MET A 141 -12.43 -7.15 -3.61
CA MET A 141 -12.05 -5.94 -4.32
C MET A 141 -12.63 -4.69 -3.67
N THR A 142 -13.90 -4.71 -3.25
CA THR A 142 -14.52 -3.60 -2.52
C THR A 142 -13.75 -3.31 -1.23
N GLY A 143 -13.40 -4.33 -0.47
CA GLY A 143 -12.58 -4.22 0.74
C GLY A 143 -11.23 -3.58 0.46
N SER A 144 -10.53 -4.02 -0.58
CA SER A 144 -9.23 -3.49 -1.01
C SER A 144 -9.31 -2.01 -1.36
N TYR A 145 -10.26 -1.61 -2.20
CA TYR A 145 -10.39 -0.22 -2.66
C TYR A 145 -10.88 0.76 -1.60
N ILE A 146 -11.58 0.30 -0.56
CA ILE A 146 -12.01 1.16 0.55
C ILE A 146 -10.96 1.21 1.67
N GLY A 147 -10.30 0.10 1.98
CA GLY A 147 -9.46 0.03 3.16
C GLY A 147 -8.10 -0.67 2.98
N GLY A 148 -7.74 -1.03 1.74
CA GLY A 148 -6.45 -1.63 1.41
C GLY A 148 -6.38 -3.14 1.67
N GLY A 149 -5.18 -3.72 1.50
CA GLY A 149 -4.95 -5.16 1.51
C GLY A 149 -5.38 -5.90 2.78
N VAL A 150 -5.40 -5.22 3.93
CA VAL A 150 -5.90 -5.82 5.19
C VAL A 150 -7.40 -6.11 5.09
N ASN A 151 -8.18 -5.18 4.53
CA ASN A 151 -9.61 -5.39 4.32
C ASN A 151 -9.86 -6.44 3.22
N PHE A 152 -9.01 -6.48 2.19
CA PHE A 152 -9.04 -7.56 1.20
C PHE A 152 -8.89 -8.92 1.88
N ALA A 153 -7.86 -9.10 2.72
CA ALA A 153 -7.61 -10.33 3.44
C ALA A 153 -8.75 -10.70 4.40
N ALA A 154 -9.34 -9.71 5.08
CA ALA A 154 -10.49 -9.91 5.95
C ALA A 154 -11.71 -10.40 5.15
N MET A 155 -11.98 -9.84 3.97
CA MET A 155 -13.05 -10.32 3.10
C MET A 155 -12.73 -11.71 2.55
N ALA A 156 -11.51 -11.97 2.11
CA ALA A 156 -11.08 -13.27 1.61
C ALA A 156 -11.31 -14.39 2.64
N SER A 157 -11.08 -14.12 3.92
CA SER A 157 -11.31 -15.09 5.00
C SER A 157 -12.78 -15.42 5.27
N GLN A 158 -13.71 -14.56 4.81
CA GLN A 158 -15.16 -14.79 4.98
C GLN A 158 -15.78 -15.58 3.83
N PHE A 159 -15.16 -15.52 2.65
CA PHE A 159 -15.64 -16.21 1.46
C PHE A 159 -14.74 -17.42 1.18
N ASN A 160 -15.29 -18.60 1.35
CA ASN A 160 -14.59 -19.86 1.05
C ASN A 160 -14.66 -20.11 -0.46
N ASN A 161 -13.74 -19.50 -1.22
CA ASN A 161 -13.61 -19.68 -2.66
C ASN A 161 -12.15 -19.81 -3.10
N ASP A 162 -11.91 -20.27 -4.31
CA ASP A 162 -10.59 -20.54 -4.87
C ASP A 162 -9.95 -19.31 -5.57
N TYR A 163 -10.61 -18.13 -5.48
CA TYR A 163 -10.22 -16.94 -6.24
C TYR A 163 -9.31 -15.92 -5.53
N PRO A 164 -8.97 -15.99 -4.20
CA PRO A 164 -8.19 -14.94 -3.53
C PRO A 164 -6.84 -14.68 -4.19
N ALA A 165 -6.14 -15.71 -4.64
CA ALA A 165 -4.82 -15.56 -5.28
C ALA A 165 -4.91 -14.80 -6.60
N SER A 166 -5.83 -15.20 -7.50
CA SER A 166 -6.05 -14.54 -8.79
C SER A 166 -6.60 -13.12 -8.61
N ALA A 167 -7.49 -12.92 -7.65
CA ALA A 167 -8.01 -11.60 -7.29
C ALA A 167 -6.89 -10.67 -6.78
N THR A 168 -5.96 -11.17 -5.97
CA THR A 168 -4.79 -10.39 -5.51
C THR A 168 -3.91 -9.94 -6.67
N VAL A 169 -3.65 -10.83 -7.63
CA VAL A 169 -2.86 -10.48 -8.83
C VAL A 169 -3.56 -9.41 -9.65
N ALA A 170 -4.87 -9.54 -9.86
CA ALA A 170 -5.68 -8.56 -10.57
C ALA A 170 -5.71 -7.21 -9.84
N ASP A 171 -5.89 -7.21 -8.52
CA ASP A 171 -5.89 -6.01 -7.68
C ASP A 171 -4.57 -5.24 -7.79
N ASN A 172 -3.44 -5.93 -7.67
CA ASN A 172 -2.12 -5.33 -7.80
C ASN A 172 -1.88 -4.72 -9.18
N LEU A 173 -2.30 -5.42 -10.25
CA LEU A 173 -2.18 -4.91 -11.62
C LEU A 173 -3.05 -3.66 -11.83
N LEU A 174 -4.31 -3.72 -11.40
CA LEU A 174 -5.24 -2.60 -11.51
C LEU A 174 -4.77 -1.40 -10.68
N MET A 175 -4.25 -1.64 -9.48
CA MET A 175 -3.66 -0.60 -8.63
C MET A 175 -2.50 0.10 -9.34
N ALA A 176 -1.58 -0.64 -9.95
CA ALA A 176 -0.47 -0.09 -10.69
C ALA A 176 -0.94 0.78 -11.86
N LEU A 177 -1.87 0.27 -12.69
CA LEU A 177 -2.45 1.02 -13.80
C LEU A 177 -3.17 2.29 -13.31
N TYR A 178 -3.92 2.19 -12.22
CA TYR A 178 -4.63 3.32 -11.64
C TYR A 178 -3.68 4.41 -11.14
N PHE A 179 -2.56 4.03 -10.51
CA PHE A 179 -1.52 4.99 -10.12
C PHE A 179 -0.95 5.74 -11.32
N PHE A 180 -0.66 5.07 -12.43
CA PHE A 180 -0.20 5.73 -13.65
C PHE A 180 -1.23 6.73 -14.17
N VAL A 181 -2.52 6.35 -14.18
CA VAL A 181 -3.61 7.25 -14.60
C VAL A 181 -3.70 8.47 -13.67
N LEU A 182 -3.64 8.27 -12.35
CA LEU A 182 -3.69 9.38 -11.38
C LEU A 182 -2.50 10.34 -11.53
N ILE A 183 -1.30 9.82 -11.72
CA ILE A 183 -0.09 10.64 -11.94
C ILE A 183 -0.23 11.44 -13.25
N ALA A 184 -0.72 10.79 -14.32
CA ALA A 184 -0.97 11.46 -15.58
C ALA A 184 -2.02 12.58 -15.42
N PHE A 185 -3.12 12.33 -14.73
CA PHE A 185 -4.16 13.33 -14.47
C PHE A 185 -3.65 14.49 -13.61
N ALA A 186 -2.85 14.22 -12.58
CA ALA A 186 -2.23 15.26 -11.76
C ALA A 186 -1.34 16.21 -12.58
N GLY A 187 -0.70 15.68 -13.64
CA GLY A 187 0.12 16.48 -14.57
C GLY A 187 -0.66 17.24 -15.64
N MET A 188 -1.94 16.91 -15.87
CA MET A 188 -2.73 17.51 -16.94
C MET A 188 -3.11 18.97 -16.65
N ARG A 189 -2.88 19.86 -17.62
CA ARG A 189 -3.24 21.28 -17.53
C ARG A 189 -4.74 21.52 -17.28
N PHE A 190 -5.60 20.61 -17.73
CA PHE A 190 -7.05 20.69 -17.52
C PHE A 190 -7.38 20.65 -16.03
N PHE A 191 -6.87 19.68 -15.30
CA PHE A 191 -7.10 19.54 -13.85
C PHE A 191 -6.45 20.68 -13.06
N ARG A 192 -5.26 21.14 -13.46
CA ARG A 192 -4.59 22.29 -12.85
C ARG A 192 -5.36 23.60 -12.99
N LYS A 193 -6.12 23.79 -14.07
CA LYS A 193 -6.95 24.99 -14.26
C LYS A 193 -8.30 24.90 -13.57
N THR A 194 -8.86 23.68 -13.47
CA THR A 194 -10.22 23.49 -12.98
C THR A 194 -10.30 23.40 -11.45
N PHE A 195 -9.25 22.86 -10.84
CA PHE A 195 -9.20 22.66 -9.39
C PHE A 195 -8.11 23.54 -8.77
N LYS A 196 -8.42 24.16 -7.61
CA LYS A 196 -7.42 24.92 -6.83
C LYS A 196 -6.43 23.94 -6.19
N HIS A 197 -5.15 24.17 -6.42
CA HIS A 197 -4.05 23.38 -5.85
C HIS A 197 -3.21 24.22 -4.89
N PRO A 198 -3.76 24.63 -3.72
CA PRO A 198 -3.06 25.56 -2.82
C PRO A 198 -1.70 25.04 -2.37
N HIS A 199 -1.52 23.72 -2.34
CA HIS A 199 -0.24 23.10 -1.97
C HIS A 199 0.80 23.21 -3.09
N ILE A 200 0.39 22.98 -4.34
CA ILE A 200 1.26 23.10 -5.52
C ILE A 200 1.58 24.58 -5.77
N ASP A 201 0.57 25.45 -5.64
CA ASP A 201 0.73 26.89 -5.81
C ASP A 201 1.68 27.47 -4.73
N ALA A 202 1.62 27.00 -3.49
CA ALA A 202 2.55 27.39 -2.42
C ALA A 202 3.97 26.86 -2.66
N VAL A 203 4.10 25.66 -3.21
CA VAL A 203 5.39 25.07 -3.59
C VAL A 203 5.98 25.78 -4.81
N GLU A 204 5.19 26.14 -5.81
CA GLU A 204 5.65 26.87 -7.00
C GLU A 204 5.94 28.34 -6.70
N ALA A 205 5.20 28.99 -5.80
CA ALA A 205 5.43 30.38 -5.38
C ALA A 205 6.65 30.55 -4.47
N GLY A 206 7.05 29.50 -3.75
CA GLY A 206 8.18 29.53 -2.81
C GLY A 206 9.44 28.84 -3.31
N THR A 207 9.47 28.28 -4.53
CA THR A 207 10.47 27.28 -4.80
C THR A 207 11.04 27.32 -6.20
N SER A 208 12.28 27.76 -6.26
CA SER A 208 13.28 27.24 -7.18
C SER A 208 13.42 25.71 -7.00
N LYS A 209 14.00 25.03 -7.99
CA LYS A 209 14.25 23.57 -8.01
C LYS A 209 14.91 22.99 -6.75
N GLU A 210 15.53 23.85 -5.94
CA GLU A 210 16.22 23.53 -4.69
C GLU A 210 15.29 23.13 -3.52
N ALA A 211 14.07 23.68 -3.45
CA ALA A 211 13.21 23.40 -2.30
C ALA A 211 12.46 22.05 -2.39
N ALA A 212 12.22 21.49 -3.58
CA ALA A 212 11.70 20.13 -3.70
C ALA A 212 12.75 19.09 -3.26
N GLN A 213 14.03 19.31 -3.60
CA GLN A 213 15.15 18.53 -3.07
C GLN A 213 15.32 18.74 -1.55
N THR A 214 15.06 19.96 -1.06
CA THR A 214 15.16 20.30 0.35
C THR A 214 14.07 19.63 1.18
N GLN A 215 12.87 19.37 0.64
CA GLN A 215 11.82 18.66 1.38
C GLN A 215 12.11 17.18 1.54
N ALA A 216 12.51 16.48 0.46
CA ALA A 216 12.92 15.08 0.56
C ALA A 216 14.18 14.94 1.42
N ALA A 217 15.16 15.82 1.25
CA ALA A 217 16.37 15.87 2.06
C ALA A 217 16.07 16.19 3.54
N ALA A 218 15.11 17.08 3.82
CA ALA A 218 14.68 17.40 5.18
C ALA A 218 13.90 16.24 5.83
N PHE A 219 13.09 15.52 5.06
CA PHE A 219 12.39 14.33 5.56
C PHE A 219 13.37 13.23 5.97
N TRP A 220 14.40 12.99 5.14
CA TRP A 220 15.44 12.01 5.40
C TRP A 220 16.66 12.57 6.16
N SER A 221 16.59 13.83 6.62
CA SER A 221 17.66 14.43 7.40
C SER A 221 17.89 13.66 8.70
N ARG A 222 19.14 13.69 9.15
CA ARG A 222 19.53 13.08 10.42
C ARG A 222 18.77 13.75 11.56
N LYS A 223 18.02 12.97 12.32
CA LYS A 223 17.28 13.40 13.52
C LYS A 223 18.00 12.82 14.73
N ASP A 224 18.03 13.58 15.83
CA ASP A 224 18.54 13.10 17.11
C ASP A 224 17.50 12.13 17.70
N ILE A 225 17.64 10.86 17.34
CA ILE A 225 16.79 9.78 17.85
C ILE A 225 17.65 8.90 18.73
N SER A 226 17.23 8.72 19.99
CA SER A 226 17.91 7.81 20.90
C SER A 226 17.49 6.36 20.64
N LEU A 227 18.35 5.43 21.00
CA LEU A 227 18.03 4.00 20.94
C LEU A 227 16.79 3.67 21.81
N LYS A 228 16.62 4.42 22.92
CA LYS A 228 15.47 4.33 23.81
C LYS A 228 14.18 4.68 23.09
N ASP A 229 14.15 5.74 22.28
CA ASP A 229 12.97 6.18 21.55
C ASP A 229 12.52 5.13 20.53
N ILE A 230 13.49 4.54 19.81
CA ILE A 230 13.22 3.45 18.86
C ILE A 230 12.63 2.24 19.60
N ALA A 231 13.25 1.83 20.71
CA ALA A 231 12.79 0.68 21.49
C ALA A 231 11.39 0.90 22.06
N MET A 232 11.10 2.09 22.62
CA MET A 232 9.78 2.41 23.17
C MET A 232 8.68 2.46 22.11
N ASN A 233 8.95 3.09 20.96
CA ASN A 233 7.99 3.17 19.87
C ASN A 233 7.70 1.79 19.30
N LEU A 234 8.72 0.96 19.11
CA LEU A 234 8.57 -0.40 18.64
C LEU A 234 7.79 -1.28 19.63
N ALA A 235 8.14 -1.18 20.93
CA ALA A 235 7.43 -1.91 21.99
C ALA A 235 5.95 -1.50 22.05
N PHE A 236 5.64 -0.23 21.93
CA PHE A 236 4.27 0.27 21.88
C PHE A 236 3.53 -0.28 20.66
N ALA A 237 4.12 -0.21 19.46
CA ALA A 237 3.50 -0.70 18.24
C ALA A 237 3.22 -2.21 18.29
N VAL A 238 4.16 -2.99 18.81
CA VAL A 238 3.98 -4.43 19.00
C VAL A 238 2.89 -4.72 20.03
N ALA A 239 2.84 -3.99 21.14
CA ALA A 239 1.81 -4.15 22.16
C ALA A 239 0.40 -3.87 21.62
N VAL A 240 0.23 -2.80 20.82
CA VAL A 240 -1.04 -2.45 20.17
C VAL A 240 -1.52 -3.55 19.21
N VAL A 241 -0.61 -4.21 18.51
CA VAL A 241 -0.94 -5.30 17.59
C VAL A 241 -1.20 -6.61 18.33
N TRP A 242 -0.46 -6.86 19.41
CA TRP A 242 -0.55 -8.09 20.18
C TRP A 242 -1.82 -8.16 21.05
N LEU A 243 -2.20 -7.06 21.68
CA LEU A 243 -3.28 -7.02 22.66
C LEU A 243 -4.64 -7.50 22.11
N PRO A 244 -5.10 -7.06 20.90
CA PRO A 244 -6.34 -7.53 20.32
C PRO A 244 -6.30 -8.99 19.83
N ARG A 245 -5.10 -9.54 19.59
CA ARG A 245 -4.92 -10.94 19.15
C ARG A 245 -4.99 -11.94 20.29
N GLN A 246 -4.93 -11.47 21.55
CA GLN A 246 -5.13 -12.36 22.69
C GLN A 246 -6.62 -12.72 22.76
N PRO A 247 -6.98 -14.00 22.95
CA PRO A 247 -8.34 -14.35 23.30
C PRO A 247 -8.66 -13.54 24.57
N LEU A 248 -9.60 -12.63 24.49
CA LEU A 248 -10.13 -11.93 25.64
C LEU A 248 -10.37 -12.96 26.73
N LEU A 249 -9.65 -12.82 27.83
CA LEU A 249 -9.67 -13.73 28.96
C LEU A 249 -11.09 -14.20 29.25
N PRO A 250 -11.29 -15.43 29.77
CA PRO A 250 -12.59 -16.08 29.95
C PRO A 250 -13.55 -15.37 30.91
N LEU A 251 -13.37 -14.08 31.14
CA LEU A 251 -14.23 -13.22 31.99
C LEU A 251 -15.56 -12.79 31.35
N VAL A 252 -15.81 -13.18 30.09
CA VAL A 252 -17.09 -12.89 29.38
C VAL A 252 -17.89 -14.19 29.11
N ARG A 253 -17.50 -15.30 29.71
CA ARG A 253 -18.29 -16.53 29.73
C ARG A 253 -18.70 -16.91 31.18
N GLN A 254 -19.40 -16.01 31.83
CA GLN A 254 -20.28 -16.35 32.94
C GLN A 254 -21.59 -15.63 32.80
#